data_b5d0d49fdc2d8ba7e00c2a9dca8d70a7
#
_entry.id   b5d0d49fdc2d8ba7e00c2a9dca8d70a7
#
_cell.length_a   1.000
_cell.length_b   1.000
_cell.length_c   1.000
_cell.angle_alpha   90.00
_cell.angle_beta   90.00
_cell.angle_gamma   90.00
#
_symmetry.space_group_name_H-M   'P 1'
#
loop_
_entity.id
_entity.type
_entity.pdbx_description
1 polymer ?
#
loop_
_entity_poly.entity_id
_entity_poly.type
_entity_poly.pdbx_seq_one_letter_code
_entity_poly.pdbx_strand_id
1 'polypeptide(L)'
;MQQEKSVIEAAVIWLNDVIWNPSFIWLCLGVGLFFSVMTRFAQVRHFAEMCRLLFRSDDSSEHGISSFQALSVSLSGRVGIGNIAGVAAAIGFGGPGAVFWMWVVAFLGASTAYVESTLGQIYKVHDKESGMYLGGPAYYFERCLGWRWYGILFAVAATFSCGLFLIGPQANGVASAVVQIFGEGEAVKTGIAGAVGSHRLIATACVLVLLAFIIFGGIRRIANFAQVVVPFMALAYIVLAMIIVFININRVPELLALIVSDAFSPTAGLGAAIGMGVKRGIYSNEAGQGTGAHAAAAAAVEHPVQQGLVQAFSVYIDTLFVCTATALIILMTQQYNIVADQSFAGDTTQYLVTHLKDASGAVINADPGTTAFTQYAMASVFGKSGPVLVGIATFFFAFTTILAYYYIAETNVLYLARKFRWKRDVTLVVKLSAMLAVTYGAIGSAGYIWKLGDIGVGLNAWLNIIGLVIIFFTAGRPTIRALRDYERQQKENAAVYTFDPQALGIKNATFWEERVKAGQDKSPS
;
A
#
# COMPACT_ATOMS: atom_id res chain seq x y z
N MET A 1 -21.42 -4.58 31.16
CA MET A 1 -20.32 -5.52 31.44
C MET A 1 -19.16 -5.15 30.49
N GLN A 2 -18.13 -4.48 30.99
CA GLN A 2 -16.89 -4.34 30.24
C GLN A 2 -16.33 -5.76 30.10
N GLN A 3 -16.29 -6.28 28.86
CA GLN A 3 -15.57 -7.50 28.57
C GLN A 3 -14.09 -7.22 28.88
N GLU A 4 -13.49 -7.96 29.83
CA GLU A 4 -12.04 -7.93 30.04
C GLU A 4 -11.38 -8.22 28.70
N LYS A 5 -10.64 -7.23 28.18
CA LYS A 5 -9.86 -7.42 26.95
C LYS A 5 -8.88 -8.55 27.19
N SER A 6 -8.80 -9.49 26.28
CA SER A 6 -7.82 -10.57 26.41
C SER A 6 -6.40 -9.97 26.50
N VAL A 7 -5.49 -10.64 27.20
CA VAL A 7 -4.09 -10.20 27.34
C VAL A 7 -3.45 -9.94 25.95
N ILE A 8 -3.83 -10.74 24.95
CA ILE A 8 -3.37 -10.59 23.57
C ILE A 8 -3.90 -9.28 22.96
N GLU A 9 -5.17 -8.97 23.17
CA GLU A 9 -5.77 -7.74 22.64
C GLU A 9 -5.15 -6.49 23.27
N ALA A 10 -4.91 -6.52 24.60
CA ALA A 10 -4.19 -5.44 25.29
C ALA A 10 -2.76 -5.26 24.77
N ALA A 11 -2.05 -6.36 24.51
CA ALA A 11 -0.70 -6.32 23.93
C ALA A 11 -0.69 -5.75 22.50
N VAL A 12 -1.67 -6.11 21.67
CA VAL A 12 -1.81 -5.56 20.30
C VAL A 12 -2.08 -4.06 20.34
N ILE A 13 -2.96 -3.59 21.23
CA ILE A 13 -3.24 -2.16 21.40
C ILE A 13 -1.97 -1.43 21.83
N TRP A 14 -1.30 -1.90 22.86
CA TRP A 14 -0.06 -1.31 23.38
C TRP A 14 1.04 -1.25 22.30
N LEU A 15 1.24 -2.34 21.56
CA LEU A 15 2.25 -2.39 20.49
C LEU A 15 1.91 -1.43 19.35
N ASN A 16 0.64 -1.30 18.97
CA ASN A 16 0.19 -0.34 17.97
C ASN A 16 0.53 1.10 18.41
N ASP A 17 0.24 1.46 19.66
CA ASP A 17 0.48 2.80 20.19
C ASP A 17 1.98 3.11 20.31
N VAL A 18 2.81 2.11 20.67
CA VAL A 18 4.28 2.25 20.69
C VAL A 18 4.83 2.47 19.28
N ILE A 19 4.35 1.73 18.28
CA ILE A 19 4.83 1.83 16.91
C ILE A 19 4.40 3.17 16.28
N TRP A 20 3.14 3.57 16.45
CA TRP A 20 2.57 4.78 15.85
C TRP A 20 2.64 6.01 16.78
N ASN A 21 3.70 6.10 17.57
CA ASN A 21 3.93 7.29 18.40
C ASN A 21 4.21 8.54 17.53
N PRO A 22 4.04 9.75 18.08
CA PRO A 22 4.27 11.00 17.33
C PRO A 22 5.66 11.11 16.68
N SER A 23 6.70 10.54 17.31
CA SER A 23 8.06 10.57 16.75
C SER A 23 8.15 9.83 15.43
N PHE A 24 7.39 8.74 15.27
CA PHE A 24 7.35 7.98 14.01
C PHE A 24 6.68 8.78 12.89
N ILE A 25 5.60 9.47 13.20
CA ILE A 25 4.90 10.33 12.23
C ILE A 25 5.84 11.41 11.70
N TRP A 26 6.56 12.09 12.61
CA TRP A 26 7.55 13.11 12.24
C TRP A 26 8.76 12.51 11.50
N LEU A 27 9.18 11.29 11.85
CA LEU A 27 10.24 10.58 11.13
C LEU A 27 9.86 10.32 9.68
N CYS A 28 8.65 9.85 9.43
CA CYS A 28 8.15 9.59 8.07
C CYS A 28 8.12 10.86 7.22
N LEU A 29 7.56 11.96 7.75
CA LEU A 29 7.52 13.26 7.07
C LEU A 29 8.94 13.83 6.87
N GLY A 30 9.78 13.77 7.91
CA GLY A 30 11.15 14.27 7.87
C GLY A 30 12.02 13.53 6.86
N VAL A 31 11.93 12.21 6.79
CA VAL A 31 12.70 11.41 5.82
C VAL A 31 12.18 11.61 4.40
N GLY A 32 10.87 11.74 4.22
CA GLY A 32 10.29 12.10 2.92
C GLY A 32 10.80 13.46 2.43
N LEU A 33 10.82 14.47 3.31
CA LEU A 33 11.39 15.78 3.00
C LEU A 33 12.90 15.69 2.73
N PHE A 34 13.64 14.97 3.56
CA PHE A 34 15.07 14.75 3.40
C PHE A 34 15.41 14.17 2.03
N PHE A 35 14.75 13.08 1.62
CA PHE A 35 14.98 12.49 0.30
C PHE A 35 14.48 13.39 -0.84
N SER A 36 13.40 14.14 -0.66
CA SER A 36 12.96 15.14 -1.63
C SER A 36 14.06 16.17 -1.92
N VAL A 37 14.67 16.72 -0.86
CA VAL A 37 15.78 17.69 -0.99
C VAL A 37 17.02 17.03 -1.60
N MET A 38 17.41 15.83 -1.12
CA MET A 38 18.63 15.14 -1.58
C MET A 38 18.55 14.71 -3.05
N THR A 39 17.36 14.36 -3.54
CA THR A 39 17.10 14.06 -4.96
C THR A 39 16.77 15.31 -5.78
N ARG A 40 16.81 16.52 -5.16
CA ARG A 40 16.40 17.78 -5.77
C ARG A 40 14.97 17.73 -6.31
N PHE A 41 14.05 17.18 -5.52
CA PHE A 41 12.65 16.97 -5.88
C PHE A 41 12.49 16.19 -7.20
N ALA A 42 13.20 15.09 -7.34
CA ALA A 42 13.12 14.23 -8.53
C ALA A 42 11.67 13.82 -8.85
N GLN A 43 10.84 13.58 -7.82
CA GLN A 43 9.42 13.26 -7.94
C GLN A 43 8.57 14.37 -8.60
N VAL A 44 9.10 15.59 -8.69
CA VAL A 44 8.47 16.71 -9.40
C VAL A 44 9.16 16.95 -10.73
N ARG A 45 10.48 17.06 -10.73
CA ARG A 45 11.28 17.39 -11.94
C ARG A 45 11.15 16.35 -13.06
N HIS A 46 10.98 15.08 -12.69
CA HIS A 46 10.85 13.98 -13.65
C HIS A 46 9.40 13.53 -13.84
N PHE A 47 8.41 14.37 -13.51
CA PHE A 47 7.00 14.00 -13.63
C PHE A 47 6.61 13.57 -15.06
N ALA A 48 7.05 14.34 -16.06
CA ALA A 48 6.81 13.99 -17.47
C ALA A 48 7.47 12.65 -17.85
N GLU A 49 8.69 12.39 -17.35
CA GLU A 49 9.38 11.12 -17.56
C GLU A 49 8.67 9.96 -16.85
N MET A 50 8.17 10.17 -15.64
CA MET A 50 7.34 9.19 -14.95
C MET A 50 6.15 8.77 -15.81
N CYS A 51 5.40 9.75 -16.36
CA CYS A 51 4.29 9.47 -17.27
C CYS A 51 4.73 8.72 -18.52
N ARG A 52 5.87 9.09 -19.12
CA ARG A 52 6.41 8.43 -20.32
C ARG A 52 6.77 6.97 -20.06
N LEU A 53 7.40 6.68 -18.92
CA LEU A 53 7.82 5.33 -18.54
C LEU A 53 6.64 4.37 -18.32
N LEU A 54 5.43 4.86 -18.06
CA LEU A 54 4.22 4.02 -17.94
C LEU A 54 3.82 3.38 -19.28
N PHE A 55 4.06 4.09 -20.38
CA PHE A 55 3.66 3.67 -21.71
C PHE A 55 4.81 3.08 -22.53
N ARG A 56 6.02 3.02 -21.94
CA ARG A 56 7.16 2.39 -22.58
C ARG A 56 7.05 0.88 -22.40
N SER A 57 6.72 0.18 -23.46
CA SER A 57 6.80 -1.27 -23.54
C SER A 57 8.27 -1.67 -23.76
N ASP A 58 9.00 -1.93 -22.69
CA ASP A 58 10.25 -2.66 -22.82
C ASP A 58 9.84 -4.13 -23.01
N ASP A 59 9.98 -4.63 -24.23
CA ASP A 59 9.64 -6.00 -24.58
C ASP A 59 10.45 -7.00 -23.76
N SER A 60 9.70 -7.80 -23.00
CA SER A 60 9.99 -9.13 -22.50
C SER A 60 11.47 -9.56 -22.52
N SER A 61 12.16 -9.32 -21.42
CA SER A 61 13.27 -10.23 -21.11
C SER A 61 12.67 -11.60 -20.74
N GLU A 62 13.31 -12.70 -21.14
CA GLU A 62 12.93 -14.07 -20.73
C GLU A 62 12.87 -14.20 -19.19
N HIS A 63 13.54 -13.31 -18.48
CA HIS A 63 13.77 -13.29 -17.05
C HIS A 63 13.25 -12.00 -16.41
N GLY A 64 12.00 -11.96 -15.98
CA GLY A 64 11.44 -10.80 -15.29
C GLY A 64 10.04 -10.45 -15.78
N ILE A 65 9.48 -9.37 -15.21
CA ILE A 65 8.21 -8.80 -15.63
C ILE A 65 8.44 -7.43 -16.29
N SER A 66 7.51 -6.97 -17.12
CA SER A 66 7.62 -5.64 -17.74
C SER A 66 7.51 -4.52 -16.70
N SER A 67 7.97 -3.31 -17.05
CA SER A 67 7.81 -2.11 -16.21
C SER A 67 6.35 -1.86 -15.84
N PHE A 68 5.42 -2.04 -16.78
CA PHE A 68 3.99 -1.88 -16.55
C PHE A 68 3.42 -2.97 -15.64
N GLN A 69 3.87 -4.21 -15.78
CA GLN A 69 3.50 -5.28 -14.86
C GLN A 69 4.01 -5.01 -13.42
N ALA A 70 5.25 -4.53 -13.28
CA ALA A 70 5.80 -4.16 -11.98
C ALA A 70 5.05 -2.98 -11.34
N LEU A 71 4.66 -1.97 -12.13
CA LEU A 71 3.77 -0.92 -11.69
C LEU A 71 2.44 -1.49 -11.20
N SER A 72 1.81 -2.36 -12.00
CA SER A 72 0.51 -2.94 -11.67
C SER A 72 0.55 -3.81 -10.42
N VAL A 73 1.62 -4.59 -10.22
CA VAL A 73 1.83 -5.37 -8.99
C VAL A 73 2.03 -4.44 -7.79
N SER A 74 2.78 -3.36 -7.93
CA SER A 74 2.97 -2.39 -6.85
C SER A 74 1.69 -1.61 -6.55
N LEU A 75 0.97 -1.16 -7.59
CA LEU A 75 -0.34 -0.51 -7.42
C LEU A 75 -1.37 -1.47 -6.81
N SER A 76 -1.30 -2.77 -7.10
CA SER A 76 -2.20 -3.72 -6.45
C SER A 76 -1.98 -3.81 -4.94
N GLY A 77 -0.75 -3.61 -4.45
CA GLY A 77 -0.48 -3.49 -3.01
C GLY A 77 -1.03 -2.19 -2.42
N ARG A 78 -0.87 -1.08 -3.13
CA ARG A 78 -1.27 0.26 -2.69
C ARG A 78 -2.76 0.49 -2.78
N VAL A 79 -3.37 0.22 -3.94
CA VAL A 79 -4.80 0.46 -4.17
C VAL A 79 -5.62 -0.68 -3.57
N GLY A 80 -5.88 -0.59 -2.28
CA GLY A 80 -6.56 -1.58 -1.47
C GLY A 80 -7.67 -0.99 -0.58
N ILE A 81 -7.96 -1.68 0.52
CA ILE A 81 -8.94 -1.20 1.49
C ILE A 81 -8.55 0.15 2.12
N GLY A 82 -7.26 0.48 2.11
CA GLY A 82 -6.72 1.77 2.56
C GLY A 82 -7.32 2.96 1.81
N ASN A 83 -7.61 2.80 0.52
CA ASN A 83 -8.19 3.85 -0.33
C ASN A 83 -9.68 4.07 -0.08
N ILE A 84 -10.39 3.13 0.51
CA ILE A 84 -11.83 3.23 0.80
C ILE A 84 -12.05 3.40 2.29
N ALA A 85 -11.86 2.34 3.08
CA ALA A 85 -12.08 2.39 4.53
C ALA A 85 -10.96 3.15 5.26
N GLY A 86 -9.71 3.14 4.75
CA GLY A 86 -8.62 3.92 5.33
C GLY A 86 -8.86 5.43 5.22
N VAL A 87 -9.39 5.91 4.08
CA VAL A 87 -9.78 7.32 3.91
C VAL A 87 -10.99 7.67 4.77
N ALA A 88 -11.98 6.77 4.86
CA ALA A 88 -13.11 6.94 5.75
C ALA A 88 -12.66 7.05 7.22
N ALA A 89 -11.72 6.19 7.64
CA ALA A 89 -11.10 6.26 8.97
C ALA A 89 -10.30 7.57 9.20
N ALA A 90 -9.58 8.05 8.18
CA ALA A 90 -8.87 9.33 8.27
C ALA A 90 -9.85 10.48 8.55
N ILE A 91 -10.96 10.53 7.81
CA ILE A 91 -12.01 11.55 8.00
C ILE A 91 -12.74 11.35 9.35
N GLY A 92 -13.14 10.14 9.67
CA GLY A 92 -13.94 9.86 10.86
C GLY A 92 -13.19 10.03 12.19
N PHE A 93 -11.89 9.76 12.21
CA PHE A 93 -11.06 9.91 13.42
C PHE A 93 -10.17 11.16 13.41
N GLY A 94 -9.87 11.73 12.25
CA GLY A 94 -8.97 12.87 12.12
C GLY A 94 -9.62 14.15 11.56
N GLY A 95 -10.88 14.06 11.11
CA GLY A 95 -11.58 15.16 10.45
C GLY A 95 -11.20 15.33 8.97
N PRO A 96 -11.85 16.26 8.25
CA PRO A 96 -11.56 16.57 6.84
C PRO A 96 -10.09 16.96 6.59
N GLY A 97 -9.45 17.62 7.56
CA GLY A 97 -8.05 18.03 7.49
C GLY A 97 -7.05 16.88 7.40
N ALA A 98 -7.43 15.66 7.83
CA ALA A 98 -6.58 14.49 7.67
C ALA A 98 -6.30 14.18 6.19
N VAL A 99 -7.21 14.53 5.28
CA VAL A 99 -7.01 14.38 3.82
C VAL A 99 -5.84 15.23 3.32
N PHE A 100 -5.71 16.46 3.81
CA PHE A 100 -4.55 17.31 3.51
C PHE A 100 -3.23 16.65 3.92
N TRP A 101 -3.18 16.06 5.11
CA TRP A 101 -1.98 15.39 5.59
C TRP A 101 -1.70 14.08 4.85
N MET A 102 -2.73 13.40 4.32
CA MET A 102 -2.53 12.30 3.35
C MET A 102 -1.85 12.81 2.07
N TRP A 103 -2.23 13.98 1.54
CA TRP A 103 -1.56 14.57 0.37
C TRP A 103 -0.12 14.93 0.65
N VAL A 104 0.16 15.54 1.81
CA VAL A 104 1.52 15.90 2.22
C VAL A 104 2.41 14.66 2.30
N VAL A 105 1.94 13.60 2.97
CA VAL A 105 2.75 12.38 3.11
C VAL A 105 2.91 11.64 1.78
N ALA A 106 1.96 11.71 0.86
CA ALA A 106 2.10 11.14 -0.48
C ALA A 106 3.13 11.92 -1.32
N PHE A 107 3.07 13.25 -1.30
CA PHE A 107 4.01 14.10 -2.02
C PHE A 107 5.46 13.88 -1.54
N LEU A 108 5.67 13.87 -0.24
CA LEU A 108 6.98 13.63 0.36
C LEU A 108 7.40 12.15 0.21
N GLY A 109 6.47 11.23 0.45
CA GLY A 109 6.70 9.79 0.36
C GLY A 109 7.07 9.29 -1.03
N ALA A 110 6.65 9.98 -2.09
CA ALA A 110 7.05 9.64 -3.46
C ALA A 110 8.58 9.65 -3.64
N SER A 111 9.30 10.55 -2.95
CA SER A 111 10.76 10.56 -2.95
C SER A 111 11.35 9.35 -2.21
N THR A 112 10.73 8.91 -1.13
CA THR A 112 11.14 7.72 -0.38
C THR A 112 10.90 6.46 -1.23
N ALA A 113 9.72 6.37 -1.89
CA ALA A 113 9.40 5.28 -2.81
C ALA A 113 10.38 5.22 -4.00
N TYR A 114 10.80 6.37 -4.52
CA TYR A 114 11.87 6.47 -5.51
C TYR A 114 13.17 5.83 -5.01
N VAL A 115 13.61 6.20 -3.81
CA VAL A 115 14.88 5.73 -3.23
C VAL A 115 14.85 4.23 -2.97
N GLU A 116 13.83 3.72 -2.28
CA GLU A 116 13.71 2.30 -1.95
C GLU A 116 13.59 1.41 -3.20
N SER A 117 12.86 1.86 -4.22
CA SER A 117 12.65 1.11 -5.45
C SER A 117 13.89 1.12 -6.35
N THR A 118 14.60 2.24 -6.41
CA THR A 118 15.90 2.31 -7.09
C THR A 118 16.92 1.37 -6.42
N LEU A 119 16.98 1.32 -5.08
CA LEU A 119 17.82 0.37 -4.34
C LEU A 119 17.41 -1.08 -4.63
N GLY A 120 16.11 -1.36 -4.65
CA GLY A 120 15.59 -2.68 -5.00
C GLY A 120 16.08 -3.15 -6.36
N GLN A 121 16.11 -2.26 -7.35
CA GLN A 121 16.65 -2.53 -8.69
C GLN A 121 18.18 -2.67 -8.72
N ILE A 122 18.90 -1.80 -8.03
CA ILE A 122 20.38 -1.85 -7.99
C ILE A 122 20.87 -3.18 -7.42
N TYR A 123 20.23 -3.66 -6.35
CA TYR A 123 20.68 -4.84 -5.60
C TYR A 123 19.84 -6.10 -5.85
N LYS A 124 19.07 -6.14 -6.94
CA LYS A 124 18.32 -7.34 -7.33
C LYS A 124 19.22 -8.52 -7.68
N VAL A 125 18.63 -9.70 -7.66
CA VAL A 125 19.29 -10.96 -8.02
C VAL A 125 18.46 -11.73 -9.03
N HIS A 126 19.11 -12.56 -9.81
CA HIS A 126 18.46 -13.56 -10.65
C HIS A 126 18.31 -14.87 -9.86
N ASP A 127 17.10 -15.30 -9.59
CA ASP A 127 16.84 -16.60 -8.98
C ASP A 127 16.77 -17.67 -10.08
N LYS A 128 17.76 -18.53 -10.10
CA LYS A 128 17.93 -19.57 -11.13
C LYS A 128 16.82 -20.61 -11.12
N GLU A 129 16.13 -20.80 -9.99
CA GLU A 129 15.07 -21.82 -9.87
C GLU A 129 13.74 -21.31 -10.44
N SER A 130 13.37 -20.07 -10.14
CA SER A 130 12.14 -19.45 -10.67
C SER A 130 12.34 -18.79 -12.03
N GLY A 131 13.60 -18.52 -12.43
CA GLY A 131 13.95 -17.74 -13.60
C GLY A 131 13.55 -16.27 -13.48
N MET A 132 13.25 -15.77 -12.27
CA MET A 132 12.74 -14.43 -12.04
C MET A 132 13.77 -13.55 -11.30
N TYR A 133 13.60 -12.23 -11.40
CA TYR A 133 14.35 -11.31 -10.58
C TYR A 133 13.70 -11.16 -9.21
N LEU A 134 14.53 -11.21 -8.15
CA LEU A 134 14.12 -11.01 -6.77
C LEU A 134 14.93 -9.86 -6.16
N GLY A 135 14.31 -9.11 -5.27
CA GLY A 135 14.96 -8.00 -4.57
C GLY A 135 14.06 -7.43 -3.47
N GLY A 136 14.38 -6.24 -3.02
CA GLY A 136 13.68 -5.55 -1.94
C GLY A 136 14.61 -5.27 -0.77
N PRO A 137 14.08 -4.77 0.39
CA PRO A 137 14.90 -4.29 1.50
C PRO A 137 15.90 -5.30 2.05
N ALA A 138 15.50 -6.55 2.23
CA ALA A 138 16.40 -7.58 2.73
C ALA A 138 17.66 -7.73 1.87
N TYR A 139 17.50 -7.65 0.54
CA TYR A 139 18.60 -7.76 -0.40
C TYR A 139 19.51 -6.52 -0.38
N TYR A 140 18.96 -5.30 -0.37
CA TYR A 140 19.82 -4.13 -0.36
C TYR A 140 20.48 -3.87 1.00
N PHE A 141 19.88 -4.24 2.12
CA PHE A 141 20.55 -4.17 3.42
C PHE A 141 21.75 -5.10 3.48
N GLU A 142 21.60 -6.33 3.00
CA GLU A 142 22.72 -7.27 2.97
C GLU A 142 23.80 -6.86 1.99
N ARG A 143 23.46 -6.49 0.75
CA ARG A 143 24.43 -6.23 -0.31
C ARG A 143 25.05 -4.85 -0.22
N CYS A 144 24.26 -3.83 0.10
CA CYS A 144 24.74 -2.46 0.18
C CYS A 144 25.52 -2.17 1.46
N LEU A 145 24.99 -2.61 2.62
CA LEU A 145 25.61 -2.39 3.94
C LEU A 145 26.51 -3.55 4.39
N GLY A 146 26.37 -4.73 3.79
CA GLY A 146 26.96 -5.95 4.34
C GLY A 146 26.24 -6.49 5.59
N TRP A 147 25.12 -5.91 5.97
CA TRP A 147 24.38 -6.22 7.20
C TRP A 147 23.34 -7.33 6.98
N ARG A 148 23.82 -8.55 6.81
CA ARG A 148 22.95 -9.71 6.62
C ARG A 148 21.93 -9.89 7.75
N TRP A 149 22.32 -9.63 9.00
CA TRP A 149 21.43 -9.73 10.16
C TRP A 149 20.23 -8.78 10.04
N TYR A 150 20.46 -7.55 9.55
CA TYR A 150 19.40 -6.55 9.36
C TYR A 150 18.49 -6.93 8.19
N GLY A 151 19.06 -7.49 7.11
CA GLY A 151 18.29 -8.07 6.02
C GLY A 151 17.39 -9.22 6.49
N ILE A 152 17.89 -10.10 7.37
CA ILE A 152 17.10 -11.18 7.98
C ILE A 152 15.99 -10.60 8.86
N LEU A 153 16.30 -9.62 9.71
CA LEU A 153 15.32 -8.96 10.58
C LEU A 153 14.18 -8.35 9.76
N PHE A 154 14.50 -7.62 8.69
CA PHE A 154 13.50 -7.07 7.78
C PHE A 154 12.67 -8.16 7.10
N ALA A 155 13.33 -9.20 6.59
CA ALA A 155 12.63 -10.30 5.90
C ALA A 155 11.64 -11.03 6.81
N VAL A 156 12.00 -11.25 8.08
CA VAL A 156 11.09 -11.81 9.08
C VAL A 156 9.92 -10.87 9.33
N ALA A 157 10.19 -9.58 9.60
CA ALA A 157 9.15 -8.58 9.82
C ALA A 157 8.20 -8.48 8.63
N ALA A 158 8.72 -8.40 7.40
CA ALA A 158 7.93 -8.31 6.17
C ALA A 158 7.12 -9.58 5.89
N THR A 159 7.65 -10.75 6.23
CA THR A 159 6.91 -12.02 6.11
C THR A 159 5.68 -12.03 7.01
N PHE A 160 5.81 -11.65 8.28
CA PHE A 160 4.67 -11.55 9.20
C PHE A 160 3.73 -10.41 8.83
N SER A 161 4.27 -9.25 8.51
CA SER A 161 3.51 -8.08 8.10
C SER A 161 2.67 -8.37 6.87
N CYS A 162 3.30 -8.69 5.75
CA CYS A 162 2.59 -8.89 4.48
C CYS A 162 1.92 -10.27 4.38
N GLY A 163 2.45 -11.31 5.04
CA GLY A 163 1.87 -12.66 4.99
C GLY A 163 0.68 -12.89 5.91
N LEU A 164 0.54 -12.08 6.99
CA LEU A 164 -0.51 -12.25 7.99
C LEU A 164 -1.26 -10.95 8.30
N PHE A 165 -0.56 -9.90 8.76
CA PHE A 165 -1.20 -8.74 9.38
C PHE A 165 -1.91 -7.84 8.36
N LEU A 166 -1.32 -7.61 7.19
CA LEU A 166 -1.87 -6.71 6.17
C LEU A 166 -2.95 -7.38 5.30
N ILE A 167 -2.95 -8.70 5.21
CA ILE A 167 -4.01 -9.46 4.51
C ILE A 167 -5.33 -9.36 5.27
N GLY A 168 -5.30 -9.36 6.60
CA GLY A 168 -6.50 -9.34 7.44
C GLY A 168 -7.45 -8.17 7.14
N PRO A 169 -7.00 -6.91 7.19
CA PRO A 169 -7.84 -5.75 6.87
C PRO A 169 -8.47 -5.80 5.47
N GLN A 170 -7.76 -6.33 4.48
CA GLN A 170 -8.27 -6.49 3.12
C GLN A 170 -9.49 -7.44 3.11
N ALA A 171 -9.34 -8.61 3.71
CA ALA A 171 -10.42 -9.60 3.80
C ALA A 171 -11.59 -9.08 4.64
N ASN A 172 -11.32 -8.37 5.75
CA ASN A 172 -12.32 -7.73 6.58
C ASN A 172 -13.14 -6.70 5.80
N GLY A 173 -12.47 -5.87 4.99
CA GLY A 173 -13.13 -4.87 4.16
C GLY A 173 -14.11 -5.48 3.16
N VAL A 174 -13.73 -6.58 2.49
CA VAL A 174 -14.64 -7.31 1.57
C VAL A 174 -15.85 -7.86 2.32
N ALA A 175 -15.60 -8.54 3.45
CA ALA A 175 -16.68 -9.12 4.25
C ALA A 175 -17.62 -8.04 4.79
N SER A 176 -17.10 -6.93 5.30
CA SER A 176 -17.88 -5.80 5.80
C SER A 176 -18.71 -5.12 4.71
N ALA A 177 -18.15 -4.97 3.50
CA ALA A 177 -18.87 -4.40 2.37
C ALA A 177 -20.06 -5.27 1.94
N VAL A 178 -19.89 -6.60 1.95
CA VAL A 178 -20.97 -7.56 1.65
C VAL A 178 -22.05 -7.51 2.73
N VAL A 179 -21.67 -7.46 3.99
CA VAL A 179 -22.62 -7.33 5.12
C VAL A 179 -23.42 -6.03 5.05
N GLN A 180 -22.78 -4.93 4.67
CA GLN A 180 -23.46 -3.65 4.51
C GLN A 180 -24.52 -3.67 3.38
N ILE A 181 -24.35 -4.52 2.36
CA ILE A 181 -25.27 -4.66 1.22
C ILE A 181 -26.42 -5.62 1.54
N PHE A 182 -26.10 -6.80 2.10
CA PHE A 182 -27.01 -7.93 2.22
C PHE A 182 -27.40 -8.26 3.67
N GLY A 183 -26.82 -7.57 4.66
CA GLY A 183 -26.92 -7.92 6.08
C GLY A 183 -26.01 -9.08 6.46
N GLU A 184 -26.01 -9.49 7.74
CA GLU A 184 -25.17 -10.61 8.23
C GLU A 184 -25.67 -11.98 7.70
N GLY A 185 -26.94 -12.10 7.36
CA GLY A 185 -27.56 -13.38 7.03
C GLY A 185 -27.78 -14.28 8.26
N GLU A 186 -27.92 -15.57 8.07
CA GLU A 186 -28.10 -16.54 9.15
C GLU A 186 -26.81 -16.72 9.97
N ALA A 187 -26.96 -16.82 11.28
CA ALA A 187 -25.84 -17.04 12.19
C ALA A 187 -25.37 -18.50 12.13
N VAL A 188 -24.14 -18.71 11.67
CA VAL A 188 -23.50 -20.02 11.58
C VAL A 188 -22.51 -20.17 12.74
N LYS A 189 -22.65 -21.21 13.54
CA LYS A 189 -21.70 -21.50 14.63
C LYS A 189 -20.38 -21.97 14.04
N THR A 190 -19.31 -21.23 14.33
CA THR A 190 -17.93 -21.59 13.95
C THR A 190 -17.14 -21.95 15.20
N GLY A 191 -16.22 -22.92 15.10
CA GLY A 191 -15.41 -23.34 16.24
C GLY A 191 -14.37 -22.32 16.71
N ILE A 192 -14.12 -21.25 15.93
CA ILE A 192 -13.03 -20.29 16.16
C ILE A 192 -13.57 -18.95 16.64
N ALA A 193 -14.67 -18.44 16.07
CA ALA A 193 -15.17 -17.09 16.31
C ALA A 193 -16.61 -17.05 16.86
N GLY A 194 -17.14 -18.19 17.34
CA GLY A 194 -18.54 -18.28 17.77
C GLY A 194 -19.49 -18.23 16.56
N ALA A 195 -20.58 -17.44 16.65
CA ALA A 195 -21.53 -17.31 15.56
C ALA A 195 -21.09 -16.20 14.58
N VAL A 196 -21.00 -16.53 13.29
CA VAL A 196 -20.62 -15.64 12.19
C VAL A 196 -21.74 -15.62 11.16
N GLY A 197 -22.03 -14.46 10.59
CA GLY A 197 -23.06 -14.32 9.56
C GLY A 197 -22.73 -15.11 8.28
N SER A 198 -23.73 -15.74 7.69
CA SER A 198 -23.57 -16.59 6.49
C SER A 198 -23.05 -15.80 5.29
N HIS A 199 -23.48 -14.54 5.08
CA HIS A 199 -23.00 -13.71 3.97
C HIS A 199 -21.52 -13.39 4.10
N ARG A 200 -21.02 -13.18 5.31
CA ARG A 200 -19.60 -12.98 5.61
C ARG A 200 -18.78 -14.23 5.27
N LEU A 201 -19.29 -15.41 5.60
CA LEU A 201 -18.63 -16.69 5.27
C LEU A 201 -18.61 -16.96 3.76
N ILE A 202 -19.69 -16.67 3.05
CA ILE A 202 -19.77 -16.79 1.58
C ILE A 202 -18.72 -15.86 0.92
N ALA A 203 -18.67 -14.60 1.32
CA ALA A 203 -17.68 -13.66 0.81
C ALA A 203 -16.25 -14.16 1.04
N THR A 204 -15.97 -14.69 2.24
CA THR A 204 -14.67 -15.27 2.60
C THR A 204 -14.33 -16.47 1.71
N ALA A 205 -15.28 -17.39 1.50
CA ALA A 205 -15.08 -18.57 0.63
C ALA A 205 -14.78 -18.15 -0.82
N CYS A 206 -15.51 -17.18 -1.36
CA CYS A 206 -15.23 -16.65 -2.70
C CYS A 206 -13.81 -16.09 -2.83
N VAL A 207 -13.37 -15.28 -1.86
CA VAL A 207 -11.99 -14.74 -1.83
C VAL A 207 -10.97 -15.87 -1.76
N LEU A 208 -11.18 -16.88 -0.91
CA LEU A 208 -10.25 -18.01 -0.75
C LEU A 208 -10.11 -18.85 -2.02
N VAL A 209 -11.21 -19.15 -2.70
CA VAL A 209 -11.20 -19.95 -3.95
C VAL A 209 -10.41 -19.20 -5.04
N LEU A 210 -10.68 -17.92 -5.23
CA LEU A 210 -9.99 -17.11 -6.22
C LEU A 210 -8.51 -16.91 -5.85
N LEU A 211 -8.22 -16.68 -4.58
CA LEU A 211 -6.86 -16.57 -4.09
C LEU A 211 -6.06 -17.84 -4.37
N ALA A 212 -6.60 -18.99 -3.99
CA ALA A 212 -5.95 -20.28 -4.25
C ALA A 212 -5.66 -20.47 -5.73
N PHE A 213 -6.63 -20.19 -6.61
CA PHE A 213 -6.46 -20.33 -8.06
C PHE A 213 -5.28 -19.48 -8.59
N ILE A 214 -5.06 -18.28 -8.06
CA ILE A 214 -4.03 -17.37 -8.58
C ILE A 214 -2.66 -17.64 -7.95
N ILE A 215 -2.56 -17.76 -6.60
CA ILE A 215 -1.25 -17.84 -5.92
C ILE A 215 -0.48 -19.13 -6.24
N PHE A 216 -1.17 -20.21 -6.59
CA PHE A 216 -0.51 -21.44 -7.02
C PHE A 216 0.13 -21.31 -8.43
N GLY A 217 -0.14 -20.23 -9.18
CA GLY A 217 0.48 -19.92 -10.47
C GLY A 217 1.74 -19.03 -10.41
N GLY A 218 2.13 -18.59 -9.21
CA GLY A 218 3.31 -17.76 -8.98
C GLY A 218 3.20 -16.33 -9.48
N ILE A 219 4.32 -15.57 -9.39
CA ILE A 219 4.37 -14.13 -9.67
C ILE A 219 3.91 -13.75 -11.08
N ARG A 220 4.22 -14.56 -12.11
CA ARG A 220 3.78 -14.27 -13.48
C ARG A 220 2.26 -14.24 -13.60
N ARG A 221 1.55 -15.16 -12.93
CA ARG A 221 0.09 -15.17 -12.92
C ARG A 221 -0.47 -13.96 -12.16
N ILE A 222 0.13 -13.60 -11.03
CA ILE A 222 -0.22 -12.40 -10.26
C ILE A 222 -0.02 -11.15 -11.13
N ALA A 223 1.14 -11.00 -11.78
CA ALA A 223 1.44 -9.86 -12.63
C ALA A 223 0.49 -9.76 -13.85
N ASN A 224 0.21 -10.89 -14.51
CA ASN A 224 -0.74 -10.94 -15.63
C ASN A 224 -2.17 -10.57 -15.22
N PHE A 225 -2.60 -10.98 -14.02
CA PHE A 225 -3.89 -10.59 -13.47
C PHE A 225 -3.91 -9.10 -13.10
N ALA A 226 -2.87 -8.64 -12.38
CA ALA A 226 -2.77 -7.26 -11.90
C ALA A 226 -2.72 -6.24 -13.06
N GLN A 227 -1.98 -6.52 -14.14
CA GLN A 227 -1.84 -5.59 -15.27
C GLN A 227 -3.16 -5.27 -15.98
N VAL A 228 -4.15 -6.15 -15.88
CA VAL A 228 -5.48 -5.95 -16.47
C VAL A 228 -6.42 -5.33 -15.45
N VAL A 229 -6.50 -5.93 -14.26
CA VAL A 229 -7.52 -5.58 -13.26
C VAL A 229 -7.22 -4.24 -12.60
N VAL A 230 -5.95 -3.95 -12.24
CA VAL A 230 -5.60 -2.78 -11.44
C VAL A 230 -5.86 -1.46 -12.16
N PRO A 231 -5.42 -1.24 -13.41
CA PRO A 231 -5.75 -0.02 -14.13
C PRO A 231 -7.25 0.16 -14.35
N PHE A 232 -7.96 -0.95 -14.67
CA PHE A 232 -9.40 -0.90 -14.88
C PHE A 232 -10.15 -0.52 -13.61
N MET A 233 -9.85 -1.15 -12.47
CA MET A 233 -10.54 -0.88 -11.21
C MET A 233 -10.27 0.55 -10.72
N ALA A 234 -9.02 1.03 -10.82
CA ALA A 234 -8.66 2.39 -10.39
C ALA A 234 -9.36 3.44 -11.28
N LEU A 235 -9.33 3.26 -12.60
CA LEU A 235 -9.98 4.17 -13.53
C LEU A 235 -11.51 4.19 -13.33
N ALA A 236 -12.14 3.02 -13.21
CA ALA A 236 -13.59 2.93 -12.98
C ALA A 236 -13.99 3.65 -11.68
N TYR A 237 -13.21 3.48 -10.60
CA TYR A 237 -13.48 4.14 -9.33
C TYR A 237 -13.29 5.67 -9.42
N ILE A 238 -12.26 6.15 -10.10
CA ILE A 238 -12.05 7.58 -10.34
C ILE A 238 -13.20 8.17 -11.17
N VAL A 239 -13.66 7.45 -12.20
CA VAL A 239 -14.82 7.90 -13.02
C VAL A 239 -16.08 8.03 -12.14
N LEU A 240 -16.36 7.07 -11.25
CA LEU A 240 -17.50 7.18 -10.31
C LEU A 240 -17.37 8.42 -9.42
N ALA A 241 -16.16 8.69 -8.90
CA ALA A 241 -15.92 9.90 -8.10
C ALA A 241 -16.12 11.17 -8.92
N MET A 242 -15.62 11.20 -10.16
CA MET A 242 -15.79 12.36 -11.05
C MET A 242 -17.26 12.65 -11.37
N ILE A 243 -18.12 11.64 -11.50
CA ILE A 243 -19.56 11.84 -11.64
C ILE A 243 -20.13 12.60 -10.43
N ILE A 244 -19.76 12.21 -9.20
CA ILE A 244 -20.20 12.89 -7.97
C ILE A 244 -19.65 14.33 -7.92
N VAL A 245 -18.40 14.53 -8.30
CA VAL A 245 -17.76 15.86 -8.39
C VAL A 245 -18.53 16.74 -9.39
N PHE A 246 -18.86 16.23 -10.57
CA PHE A 246 -19.62 16.99 -11.58
C PHE A 246 -21.02 17.36 -11.08
N ILE A 247 -21.73 16.45 -10.41
CA ILE A 247 -23.05 16.73 -9.85
C ILE A 247 -22.96 17.85 -8.77
N ASN A 248 -21.84 17.92 -8.05
CA ASN A 248 -21.63 18.84 -6.93
C ASN A 248 -20.53 19.88 -7.23
N ILE A 249 -20.30 20.25 -8.48
CA ILE A 249 -19.15 21.05 -8.89
C ILE A 249 -19.05 22.41 -8.16
N ASN A 250 -20.18 23.02 -7.85
CA ASN A 250 -20.25 24.30 -7.12
C ASN A 250 -19.73 24.21 -5.67
N ARG A 251 -19.68 23.01 -5.09
CA ARG A 251 -19.19 22.77 -3.71
C ARG A 251 -17.68 22.50 -3.65
N VAL A 252 -17.03 22.31 -4.78
CA VAL A 252 -15.59 21.99 -4.82
C VAL A 252 -14.71 23.06 -4.15
N PRO A 253 -14.88 24.38 -4.40
CA PRO A 253 -14.09 25.41 -3.74
C PRO A 253 -14.28 25.40 -2.22
N GLU A 254 -15.51 25.27 -1.75
CA GLU A 254 -15.85 25.20 -0.32
C GLU A 254 -15.21 23.98 0.33
N LEU A 255 -15.26 22.83 -0.34
CA LEU A 255 -14.68 21.59 0.15
C LEU A 255 -13.16 21.64 0.25
N LEU A 256 -12.49 22.20 -0.74
CA LEU A 256 -11.03 22.40 -0.69
C LEU A 256 -10.65 23.37 0.43
N ALA A 257 -11.41 24.43 0.62
CA ALA A 257 -11.23 25.35 1.73
C ALA A 257 -11.44 24.65 3.09
N LEU A 258 -12.45 23.79 3.21
CA LEU A 258 -12.69 22.97 4.41
C LEU A 258 -11.50 22.05 4.70
N ILE A 259 -11.02 21.29 3.72
CA ILE A 259 -9.88 20.39 3.88
C ILE A 259 -8.63 21.15 4.36
N VAL A 260 -8.34 22.30 3.75
CA VAL A 260 -7.17 23.09 4.11
C VAL A 260 -7.33 23.78 5.47
N SER A 261 -8.49 24.38 5.74
CA SER A 261 -8.72 25.06 7.03
C SER A 261 -8.73 24.07 8.20
N ASP A 262 -9.38 22.92 8.05
CA ASP A 262 -9.44 21.88 9.07
C ASP A 262 -8.07 21.18 9.27
N ALA A 263 -7.16 21.24 8.29
CA ALA A 263 -5.81 20.68 8.45
C ALA A 263 -4.95 21.42 9.49
N PHE A 264 -5.20 22.71 9.72
CA PHE A 264 -4.43 23.57 10.64
C PHE A 264 -5.23 24.04 11.86
N SER A 265 -6.54 23.90 11.81
CA SER A 265 -7.46 24.16 12.93
C SER A 265 -8.51 23.05 13.00
N PRO A 266 -8.09 21.80 13.24
CA PRO A 266 -8.96 20.67 13.01
C PRO A 266 -9.95 20.43 14.14
N THR A 267 -11.17 20.06 13.73
CA THR A 267 -12.27 19.70 14.62
C THR A 267 -11.90 18.55 15.57
N ALA A 268 -11.16 17.56 15.07
CA ALA A 268 -10.71 16.41 15.85
C ALA A 268 -9.40 16.65 16.65
N GLY A 269 -8.83 17.88 16.59
CA GLY A 269 -7.54 18.20 17.17
C GLY A 269 -6.36 17.99 16.22
N LEU A 270 -5.33 18.86 16.32
CA LEU A 270 -4.20 18.87 15.37
C LEU A 270 -3.42 17.54 15.35
N GLY A 271 -3.22 16.92 16.51
CA GLY A 271 -2.57 15.62 16.62
C GLY A 271 -3.35 14.51 15.92
N ALA A 272 -4.68 14.54 15.98
CA ALA A 272 -5.54 13.58 15.33
C ALA A 272 -5.51 13.73 13.80
N ALA A 273 -5.64 14.94 13.28
CA ALA A 273 -5.62 15.22 11.83
C ALA A 273 -4.27 14.81 11.20
N ILE A 274 -3.15 15.25 11.80
CA ILE A 274 -1.80 14.90 11.32
C ILE A 274 -1.58 13.38 11.48
N GLY A 275 -1.86 12.85 12.67
CA GLY A 275 -1.62 11.44 13.00
C GLY A 275 -2.39 10.50 12.07
N MET A 276 -3.69 10.72 11.92
CA MET A 276 -4.54 9.89 11.07
C MET A 276 -4.22 10.10 9.59
N GLY A 277 -3.99 11.33 9.15
CA GLY A 277 -3.63 11.61 7.76
C GLY A 277 -2.33 10.93 7.35
N VAL A 278 -1.28 11.03 8.14
CA VAL A 278 0.01 10.36 7.87
C VAL A 278 -0.12 8.85 7.99
N LYS A 279 -0.78 8.35 9.04
CA LYS A 279 -0.96 6.91 9.27
C LYS A 279 -1.74 6.24 8.13
N ARG A 280 -2.88 6.80 7.75
CA ARG A 280 -3.70 6.25 6.65
C ARG A 280 -3.06 6.49 5.29
N GLY A 281 -2.35 7.60 5.10
CA GLY A 281 -1.56 7.86 3.90
C GLY A 281 -0.46 6.83 3.69
N ILE A 282 0.37 6.55 4.69
CA ILE A 282 1.43 5.53 4.62
C ILE A 282 0.83 4.12 4.47
N TYR A 283 -0.29 3.83 5.14
CA TYR A 283 -0.99 2.56 4.98
C TYR A 283 -1.42 2.33 3.52
N SER A 284 -1.91 3.38 2.85
CA SER A 284 -2.38 3.31 1.47
C SER A 284 -1.23 3.27 0.46
N ASN A 285 -0.34 4.28 0.49
CA ASN A 285 0.68 4.45 -0.56
C ASN A 285 1.95 3.61 -0.35
N GLU A 286 2.11 3.00 0.81
CA GLU A 286 3.23 2.12 1.18
C GLU A 286 4.63 2.77 1.11
N ALA A 287 4.74 4.08 0.88
CA ALA A 287 6.02 4.77 0.78
C ALA A 287 6.83 4.68 2.09
N GLY A 288 8.03 4.17 2.00
CA GLY A 288 8.91 3.95 3.14
C GLY A 288 8.74 2.59 3.82
N GLN A 289 7.77 1.77 3.42
CA GLN A 289 7.62 0.39 3.92
C GLN A 289 8.58 -0.60 3.24
N GLY A 290 9.17 -0.23 2.09
CA GLY A 290 10.02 -1.12 1.30
C GLY A 290 9.24 -2.14 0.46
N THR A 291 7.93 -2.15 0.51
CA THR A 291 7.06 -3.09 -0.20
C THR A 291 7.15 -2.91 -1.71
N GLY A 292 7.07 -1.67 -2.20
CA GLY A 292 7.20 -1.34 -3.61
C GLY A 292 8.55 -1.74 -4.24
N ALA A 293 9.60 -1.83 -3.43
CA ALA A 293 10.93 -2.24 -3.88
C ALA A 293 10.98 -3.69 -4.37
N HIS A 294 10.08 -4.58 -3.90
CA HIS A 294 9.99 -5.97 -4.36
C HIS A 294 9.46 -6.05 -5.79
N ALA A 295 8.37 -5.36 -6.08
CA ALA A 295 7.81 -5.29 -7.44
C ALA A 295 8.77 -4.58 -8.40
N ALA A 296 9.38 -3.47 -7.95
CA ALA A 296 10.39 -2.76 -8.71
C ALA A 296 11.57 -3.68 -9.11
N ALA A 297 12.07 -4.50 -8.18
CA ALA A 297 13.18 -5.41 -8.43
C ALA A 297 12.85 -6.50 -9.46
N ALA A 298 11.60 -6.96 -9.52
CA ALA A 298 11.16 -7.99 -10.45
C ALA A 298 11.13 -7.49 -11.91
N ALA A 299 11.14 -6.18 -12.14
CA ALA A 299 11.11 -5.60 -13.48
C ALA A 299 12.43 -5.78 -14.24
N ALA A 300 12.28 -6.08 -15.54
CA ALA A 300 13.35 -5.98 -16.52
C ALA A 300 13.40 -4.53 -17.03
N VAL A 301 14.49 -3.82 -16.76
CA VAL A 301 14.70 -2.43 -17.18
C VAL A 301 16.13 -2.21 -17.62
N GLU A 302 16.36 -1.15 -18.40
CA GLU A 302 17.70 -0.74 -18.85
C GLU A 302 18.49 -0.06 -17.72
N HIS A 303 17.80 0.74 -16.90
CA HIS A 303 18.44 1.52 -15.84
C HIS A 303 17.60 1.50 -14.54
N PRO A 304 18.20 1.32 -13.35
CA PRO A 304 17.49 1.23 -12.06
C PRO A 304 16.55 2.39 -11.76
N VAL A 305 16.92 3.60 -12.18
CA VAL A 305 16.12 4.83 -11.95
C VAL A 305 14.76 4.78 -12.62
N GLN A 306 14.62 4.07 -13.73
CA GLN A 306 13.32 3.95 -14.41
C GLN A 306 12.25 3.38 -13.46
N GLN A 307 12.57 2.31 -12.74
CA GLN A 307 11.63 1.76 -11.75
C GLN A 307 11.48 2.65 -10.52
N GLY A 308 12.52 3.33 -10.09
CA GLY A 308 12.42 4.32 -9.02
C GLY A 308 11.39 5.41 -9.35
N LEU A 309 11.42 5.96 -10.57
CA LEU A 309 10.48 6.97 -11.05
C LEU A 309 9.06 6.43 -11.21
N VAL A 310 8.91 5.24 -11.78
CA VAL A 310 7.60 4.56 -11.92
C VAL A 310 6.95 4.34 -10.56
N GLN A 311 7.73 3.91 -9.57
CA GLN A 311 7.22 3.68 -8.22
C GLN A 311 6.92 4.96 -7.44
N ALA A 312 7.66 6.04 -7.68
CA ALA A 312 7.31 7.37 -7.16
C ALA A 312 5.96 7.86 -7.72
N PHE A 313 5.71 7.65 -9.02
CA PHE A 313 4.45 8.02 -9.64
C PHE A 313 3.27 7.19 -9.12
N SER A 314 3.46 5.91 -8.82
CA SER A 314 2.40 5.06 -8.29
C SER A 314 1.89 5.52 -6.92
N VAL A 315 2.72 6.21 -6.10
CA VAL A 315 2.29 6.88 -4.87
C VAL A 315 1.27 7.99 -5.15
N TYR A 316 1.48 8.74 -6.24
CA TYR A 316 0.54 9.77 -6.67
C TYR A 316 -0.77 9.17 -7.17
N ILE A 317 -0.72 8.11 -7.97
CA ILE A 317 -1.93 7.40 -8.42
C ILE A 317 -2.75 6.95 -7.22
N ASP A 318 -2.12 6.31 -6.25
CA ASP A 318 -2.80 5.81 -5.06
C ASP A 318 -3.45 6.93 -4.24
N THR A 319 -2.66 7.88 -3.77
CA THR A 319 -3.15 8.81 -2.74
C THR A 319 -3.72 10.09 -3.34
N LEU A 320 -3.03 10.73 -4.32
CA LEU A 320 -3.52 11.99 -4.88
C LEU A 320 -4.72 11.80 -5.82
N PHE A 321 -4.89 10.60 -6.41
CA PHE A 321 -6.04 10.32 -7.26
C PHE A 321 -7.07 9.42 -6.54
N VAL A 322 -6.73 8.18 -6.18
CA VAL A 322 -7.71 7.21 -5.68
C VAL A 322 -8.20 7.54 -4.26
N CYS A 323 -7.30 7.86 -3.31
CA CYS A 323 -7.73 8.30 -1.97
C CYS A 323 -8.50 9.62 -2.02
N THR A 324 -8.05 10.58 -2.85
CA THR A 324 -8.77 11.84 -3.05
C THR A 324 -10.16 11.60 -3.62
N ALA A 325 -10.32 10.67 -4.56
CA ALA A 325 -11.63 10.28 -5.07
C ALA A 325 -12.59 9.87 -3.93
N THR A 326 -12.13 8.99 -3.03
CA THR A 326 -12.92 8.58 -1.86
C THR A 326 -13.21 9.74 -0.92
N ALA A 327 -12.22 10.58 -0.64
CA ALA A 327 -12.41 11.75 0.22
C ALA A 327 -13.48 12.70 -0.35
N LEU A 328 -13.43 12.97 -1.66
CA LEU A 328 -14.43 13.78 -2.34
C LEU A 328 -15.82 13.15 -2.30
N ILE A 329 -15.93 11.83 -2.53
CA ILE A 329 -17.20 11.09 -2.43
C ILE A 329 -17.81 11.30 -1.05
N ILE A 330 -17.07 11.08 0.04
CA ILE A 330 -17.55 11.15 1.42
C ILE A 330 -17.91 12.59 1.82
N LEU A 331 -16.98 13.53 1.59
CA LEU A 331 -17.10 14.91 2.07
C LEU A 331 -18.15 15.71 1.28
N MET A 332 -18.25 15.55 -0.05
CA MET A 332 -19.25 16.24 -0.87
C MET A 332 -20.67 15.83 -0.52
N THR A 333 -20.87 14.57 -0.18
CA THR A 333 -22.19 14.03 0.19
C THR A 333 -22.53 14.23 1.65
N GLN A 334 -21.54 14.66 2.47
CA GLN A 334 -21.66 14.81 3.92
C GLN A 334 -22.09 13.52 4.64
N GLN A 335 -21.69 12.36 4.12
CA GLN A 335 -22.04 11.06 4.69
C GLN A 335 -20.93 10.55 5.62
N TYR A 336 -20.63 11.31 6.67
CA TYR A 336 -19.63 10.97 7.68
C TYR A 336 -19.97 11.54 9.05
N ASN A 337 -19.35 10.97 10.08
CA ASN A 337 -19.34 11.49 11.45
C ASN A 337 -17.88 11.61 11.92
N ILE A 338 -17.59 12.52 12.85
CA ILE A 338 -16.27 12.65 13.49
C ILE A 338 -16.37 12.16 14.93
N VAL A 339 -15.60 11.12 15.25
CA VAL A 339 -15.58 10.48 16.57
C VAL A 339 -14.72 11.27 17.55
N ALA A 340 -15.17 11.44 18.80
CA ALA A 340 -14.47 12.25 19.79
C ALA A 340 -13.15 11.64 20.27
N ASP A 341 -13.13 10.32 20.53
CA ASP A 341 -12.01 9.63 21.22
C ASP A 341 -11.10 8.84 20.26
N GLN A 342 -11.17 9.08 18.94
CA GLN A 342 -10.43 8.33 17.93
C GLN A 342 -10.62 6.79 18.02
N SER A 343 -11.69 6.36 18.67
CA SER A 343 -12.08 4.96 18.81
C SER A 343 -13.57 4.79 18.61
N PHE A 344 -13.96 3.80 17.82
CA PHE A 344 -15.37 3.47 17.63
C PHE A 344 -15.80 2.44 18.68
N ALA A 345 -16.83 2.79 19.46
CA ALA A 345 -17.34 2.01 20.59
C ALA A 345 -18.79 1.52 20.36
N GLY A 346 -19.19 1.34 19.11
CA GLY A 346 -20.56 0.96 18.76
C GLY A 346 -21.58 2.02 19.21
N ASP A 347 -22.68 1.61 19.81
CA ASP A 347 -23.78 2.49 20.22
C ASP A 347 -23.41 3.49 21.31
N THR A 348 -22.26 3.34 21.97
CA THR A 348 -21.76 4.27 22.98
C THR A 348 -20.77 5.29 22.43
N THR A 349 -20.55 5.31 21.11
CA THR A 349 -19.63 6.23 20.45
C THR A 349 -20.10 7.68 20.62
N GLN A 350 -19.19 8.55 21.10
CA GLN A 350 -19.42 9.98 21.14
C GLN A 350 -18.86 10.63 19.87
N TYR A 351 -19.63 11.57 19.34
CA TYR A 351 -19.29 12.28 18.11
C TYR A 351 -19.07 13.77 18.36
N LEU A 352 -18.03 14.34 17.73
CA LEU A 352 -17.83 15.79 17.64
C LEU A 352 -18.73 16.40 16.56
N VAL A 353 -18.94 15.65 15.46
CA VAL A 353 -19.75 16.06 14.32
C VAL A 353 -20.60 14.87 13.87
N THR A 354 -21.87 15.13 13.59
CA THR A 354 -22.84 14.13 13.13
C THR A 354 -23.54 14.61 11.87
N HIS A 355 -23.00 14.25 10.71
CA HIS A 355 -23.63 14.51 9.42
C HIS A 355 -24.44 13.31 8.93
N LEU A 356 -24.00 12.08 9.24
CA LEU A 356 -24.64 10.86 8.79
C LEU A 356 -25.89 10.56 9.63
N LYS A 357 -27.07 10.77 9.03
CA LYS A 357 -28.39 10.61 9.68
C LYS A 357 -29.33 9.81 8.80
N ASP A 358 -30.24 9.09 9.43
CA ASP A 358 -31.33 8.41 8.74
C ASP A 358 -32.50 9.38 8.36
N ALA A 359 -33.52 8.84 7.72
CA ALA A 359 -34.70 9.62 7.30
C ALA A 359 -35.50 10.23 8.47
N SER A 360 -35.33 9.72 9.69
CA SER A 360 -35.97 10.26 10.91
C SER A 360 -35.12 11.38 11.56
N GLY A 361 -33.89 11.61 11.08
CA GLY A 361 -32.93 12.52 11.65
C GLY A 361 -32.06 11.90 12.76
N ALA A 362 -32.22 10.61 13.04
CA ALA A 362 -31.39 9.91 14.01
C ALA A 362 -29.97 9.65 13.44
N VAL A 363 -28.94 9.77 14.31
CA VAL A 363 -27.57 9.54 13.91
C VAL A 363 -27.35 8.07 13.56
N ILE A 364 -26.83 7.81 12.36
CA ILE A 364 -26.43 6.46 11.96
C ILE A 364 -25.05 6.18 12.57
N ASN A 365 -25.01 5.16 13.42
CA ASN A 365 -23.81 4.76 14.12
C ASN A 365 -22.97 3.81 13.24
N ALA A 366 -22.19 4.39 12.34
CA ALA A 366 -21.35 3.67 11.38
C ALA A 366 -19.87 3.74 11.78
N ASP A 367 -19.19 2.57 11.79
CA ASP A 367 -17.76 2.48 12.09
C ASP A 367 -16.93 3.11 10.94
N PRO A 368 -16.16 4.19 11.21
CA PRO A 368 -15.30 4.81 10.20
C PRO A 368 -14.20 3.86 9.67
N GLY A 369 -13.82 2.86 10.43
CA GLY A 369 -12.83 1.85 10.02
C GLY A 369 -13.35 0.84 8.99
N THR A 370 -14.58 1.02 8.49
CA THR A 370 -15.20 0.16 7.47
C THR A 370 -15.48 0.93 6.18
N THR A 371 -16.08 0.27 5.20
CA THR A 371 -16.52 0.90 3.95
C THR A 371 -17.83 1.70 4.08
N ALA A 372 -18.42 1.74 5.27
CA ALA A 372 -19.76 2.26 5.51
C ALA A 372 -19.95 3.72 5.03
N PHE A 373 -19.04 4.65 5.39
CA PHE A 373 -19.16 6.04 4.95
C PHE A 373 -19.20 6.17 3.43
N THR A 374 -18.31 5.45 2.73
CA THR A 374 -18.28 5.46 1.27
C THR A 374 -19.54 4.82 0.67
N GLN A 375 -20.05 3.76 1.29
CA GLN A 375 -21.29 3.11 0.84
C GLN A 375 -22.52 4.00 1.06
N TYR A 376 -22.65 4.69 2.19
CA TYR A 376 -23.71 5.68 2.43
C TYR A 376 -23.57 6.87 1.48
N ALA A 377 -22.35 7.35 1.24
CA ALA A 377 -22.08 8.43 0.30
C ALA A 377 -22.55 8.07 -1.13
N MET A 378 -22.20 6.88 -1.58
CA MET A 378 -22.65 6.41 -2.89
C MET A 378 -24.14 6.12 -2.94
N ALA A 379 -24.74 5.65 -1.84
CA ALA A 379 -26.20 5.44 -1.74
C ALA A 379 -26.97 6.75 -1.86
N SER A 380 -26.46 7.85 -1.33
CA SER A 380 -27.10 9.17 -1.42
C SER A 380 -27.20 9.71 -2.86
N VAL A 381 -26.31 9.25 -3.76
CA VAL A 381 -26.26 9.68 -5.18
C VAL A 381 -26.90 8.63 -6.11
N PHE A 382 -26.56 7.36 -5.92
CA PHE A 382 -26.94 6.26 -6.83
C PHE A 382 -28.03 5.33 -6.23
N GLY A 383 -28.60 5.68 -5.09
CA GLY A 383 -29.62 4.87 -4.42
C GLY A 383 -29.10 3.46 -4.07
N LYS A 384 -29.91 2.45 -4.28
CA LYS A 384 -29.59 1.04 -3.94
C LYS A 384 -28.38 0.47 -4.67
N SER A 385 -28.01 1.01 -5.84
CA SER A 385 -26.81 0.56 -6.57
C SER A 385 -25.50 1.10 -5.98
N GLY A 386 -25.54 2.21 -5.26
CA GLY A 386 -24.34 2.83 -4.68
C GLY A 386 -23.52 1.90 -3.80
N PRO A 387 -24.09 1.28 -2.75
CA PRO A 387 -23.37 0.33 -1.90
C PRO A 387 -22.79 -0.86 -2.67
N VAL A 388 -23.51 -1.34 -3.70
CA VAL A 388 -23.05 -2.45 -4.55
C VAL A 388 -21.82 -2.06 -5.35
N LEU A 389 -21.80 -0.86 -5.94
CA LEU A 389 -20.64 -0.34 -6.68
C LEU A 389 -19.39 -0.24 -5.78
N VAL A 390 -19.57 0.27 -4.54
CA VAL A 390 -18.47 0.29 -3.56
C VAL A 390 -18.05 -1.11 -3.16
N GLY A 391 -18.98 -2.04 -2.99
CA GLY A 391 -18.69 -3.44 -2.67
C GLY A 391 -17.84 -4.13 -3.76
N ILE A 392 -18.18 -3.90 -5.03
CA ILE A 392 -17.42 -4.40 -6.17
C ILE A 392 -16.01 -3.77 -6.19
N ALA A 393 -15.91 -2.45 -6.03
CA ALA A 393 -14.62 -1.76 -5.97
C ALA A 393 -13.77 -2.29 -4.80
N THR A 394 -14.36 -2.43 -3.61
CA THR A 394 -13.70 -2.98 -2.43
C THR A 394 -13.19 -4.40 -2.67
N PHE A 395 -14.00 -5.24 -3.33
CA PHE A 395 -13.57 -6.61 -3.66
C PHE A 395 -12.31 -6.60 -4.54
N PHE A 396 -12.30 -5.86 -5.64
CA PHE A 396 -11.15 -5.83 -6.53
C PHE A 396 -9.92 -5.20 -5.87
N PHE A 397 -10.07 -4.08 -5.17
CA PHE A 397 -9.00 -3.40 -4.45
C PHE A 397 -8.37 -4.32 -3.42
N ALA A 398 -9.19 -4.87 -2.52
CA ALA A 398 -8.70 -5.75 -1.46
C ALA A 398 -8.12 -7.05 -2.00
N PHE A 399 -8.73 -7.65 -3.00
CA PHE A 399 -8.28 -8.92 -3.58
C PHE A 399 -6.91 -8.77 -4.27
N THR A 400 -6.73 -7.72 -5.08
CA THR A 400 -5.42 -7.45 -5.71
C THR A 400 -4.35 -7.15 -4.68
N THR A 401 -4.69 -6.47 -3.57
CA THR A 401 -3.75 -6.20 -2.47
C THR A 401 -3.35 -7.47 -1.72
N ILE A 402 -4.28 -8.42 -1.49
CA ILE A 402 -3.95 -9.73 -0.92
C ILE A 402 -2.91 -10.44 -1.78
N LEU A 403 -3.06 -10.40 -3.12
CA LEU A 403 -2.10 -11.02 -4.04
C LEU A 403 -0.71 -10.36 -3.97
N ALA A 404 -0.65 -9.03 -3.90
CA ALA A 404 0.61 -8.29 -3.77
C ALA A 404 1.31 -8.58 -2.43
N TYR A 405 0.58 -8.59 -1.34
CA TYR A 405 1.13 -8.89 -0.02
C TYR A 405 1.62 -10.34 0.08
N TYR A 406 0.88 -11.28 -0.48
CA TYR A 406 1.36 -12.65 -0.61
C TYR A 406 2.70 -12.70 -1.37
N TYR A 407 2.82 -12.01 -2.52
CA TYR A 407 4.07 -11.97 -3.30
C TYR A 407 5.24 -11.37 -2.50
N ILE A 408 5.01 -10.30 -1.74
CA ILE A 408 6.05 -9.68 -0.89
C ILE A 408 6.49 -10.67 0.20
N ALA A 409 5.54 -11.33 0.87
CA ALA A 409 5.84 -12.35 1.88
C ALA A 409 6.64 -13.52 1.28
N GLU A 410 6.22 -14.03 0.12
CA GLU A 410 6.92 -15.11 -0.61
C GLU A 410 8.36 -14.71 -0.93
N THR A 411 8.59 -13.49 -1.45
CA THR A 411 9.94 -13.00 -1.79
C THR A 411 10.85 -12.94 -0.55
N ASN A 412 10.33 -12.50 0.59
CA ASN A 412 11.09 -12.44 1.84
C ASN A 412 11.37 -13.84 2.42
N VAL A 413 10.42 -14.75 2.32
CA VAL A 413 10.63 -16.15 2.73
C VAL A 413 11.65 -16.84 1.83
N LEU A 414 11.64 -16.59 0.51
CA LEU A 414 12.65 -17.10 -0.42
C LEU A 414 14.05 -16.54 -0.07
N TYR A 415 14.14 -15.28 0.36
CA TYR A 415 15.39 -14.72 0.87
C TYR A 415 15.88 -15.46 2.13
N LEU A 416 15.00 -15.75 3.08
CA LEU A 416 15.33 -16.49 4.32
C LEU A 416 15.73 -17.94 4.00
N ALA A 417 15.00 -18.59 3.10
CA ALA A 417 15.17 -19.99 2.73
C ALA A 417 16.26 -20.25 1.68
N ARG A 418 16.93 -19.22 1.14
CA ARG A 418 17.87 -19.35 0.00
C ARG A 418 19.02 -20.34 0.18
N LYS A 419 19.37 -20.70 1.42
CA LYS A 419 20.38 -21.70 1.74
C LYS A 419 19.82 -23.09 2.08
N PHE A 420 18.50 -23.22 2.15
CA PHE A 420 17.85 -24.48 2.53
C PHE A 420 17.29 -25.19 1.29
N ARG A 421 17.28 -26.53 1.35
CA ARG A 421 16.71 -27.38 0.29
C ARG A 421 15.18 -27.37 0.25
N TRP A 422 14.51 -26.80 1.24
CA TRP A 422 13.06 -26.90 1.43
C TRP A 422 12.31 -25.65 0.89
N LYS A 423 12.84 -24.95 -0.08
CA LYS A 423 12.20 -23.74 -0.64
C LYS A 423 10.73 -23.98 -1.02
N ARG A 424 10.43 -25.13 -1.64
CA ARG A 424 9.07 -25.48 -2.06
C ARG A 424 8.12 -25.63 -0.88
N ASP A 425 8.56 -26.27 0.21
CA ASP A 425 7.72 -26.52 1.39
C ASP A 425 7.44 -25.21 2.13
N VAL A 426 8.45 -24.35 2.23
CA VAL A 426 8.31 -23.03 2.86
C VAL A 426 7.35 -22.14 2.07
N THR A 427 7.40 -22.16 0.74
CA THR A 427 6.45 -21.44 -0.11
C THR A 427 5.01 -21.93 0.10
N LEU A 428 4.81 -23.26 0.27
CA LEU A 428 3.50 -23.82 0.59
C LEU A 428 2.98 -23.31 1.94
N VAL A 429 3.85 -23.23 2.95
CA VAL A 429 3.48 -22.67 4.27
C VAL A 429 3.01 -21.22 4.13
N VAL A 430 3.69 -20.38 3.32
CA VAL A 430 3.26 -19.00 3.09
C VAL A 430 1.89 -18.93 2.38
N LYS A 431 1.63 -19.82 1.43
CA LYS A 431 0.31 -19.89 0.77
C LYS A 431 -0.81 -20.23 1.76
N LEU A 432 -0.58 -21.23 2.59
CA LEU A 432 -1.55 -21.65 3.61
C LEU A 432 -1.73 -20.57 4.69
N SER A 433 -0.66 -19.91 5.13
CA SER A 433 -0.76 -18.83 6.11
C SER A 433 -1.51 -17.61 5.55
N ALA A 434 -1.34 -17.26 4.28
CA ALA A 434 -2.12 -16.21 3.63
C ALA A 434 -3.63 -16.55 3.59
N MET A 435 -3.97 -17.80 3.29
CA MET A 435 -5.38 -18.27 3.31
C MET A 435 -5.97 -18.23 4.72
N LEU A 436 -5.20 -18.61 5.74
CA LEU A 436 -5.61 -18.49 7.14
C LEU A 436 -5.79 -17.02 7.55
N ALA A 437 -4.90 -16.13 7.11
CA ALA A 437 -5.00 -14.69 7.37
C ALA A 437 -6.26 -14.08 6.73
N VAL A 438 -6.64 -14.50 5.52
CA VAL A 438 -7.91 -14.11 4.89
C VAL A 438 -9.09 -14.55 5.74
N THR A 439 -9.11 -15.82 6.17
CA THR A 439 -10.20 -16.37 6.99
C THR A 439 -10.32 -15.62 8.31
N TYR A 440 -9.20 -15.47 9.04
CA TYR A 440 -9.18 -14.78 10.32
C TYR A 440 -9.56 -13.30 10.20
N GLY A 441 -9.05 -12.62 9.17
CA GLY A 441 -9.34 -11.21 8.91
C GLY A 441 -10.82 -10.97 8.60
N ALA A 442 -11.42 -11.81 7.78
CA ALA A 442 -12.82 -11.67 7.38
C ALA A 442 -13.80 -11.82 8.55
N ILE A 443 -13.50 -12.71 9.53
CA ILE A 443 -14.38 -12.99 10.67
C ILE A 443 -14.07 -12.14 11.92
N GLY A 444 -12.90 -11.51 11.98
CA GLY A 444 -12.47 -10.69 13.10
C GLY A 444 -13.18 -9.32 13.17
N SER A 445 -13.16 -8.68 14.34
CA SER A 445 -13.66 -7.32 14.49
C SER A 445 -12.78 -6.33 13.73
N ALA A 446 -13.40 -5.37 13.03
CA ALA A 446 -12.67 -4.40 12.21
C ALA A 446 -11.59 -3.65 13.01
N GLY A 447 -11.93 -3.13 14.19
CA GLY A 447 -10.99 -2.37 15.02
C GLY A 447 -9.73 -3.15 15.43
N TYR A 448 -9.87 -4.44 15.74
CA TYR A 448 -8.73 -5.30 16.09
C TYR A 448 -7.88 -5.63 14.84
N ILE A 449 -8.54 -6.01 13.75
CA ILE A 449 -7.87 -6.37 12.49
C ILE A 449 -7.11 -5.18 11.89
N TRP A 450 -7.67 -3.96 11.98
CA TRP A 450 -6.95 -2.76 11.58
C TRP A 450 -5.69 -2.50 12.42
N LYS A 451 -5.73 -2.73 13.75
CA LYS A 451 -4.54 -2.58 14.61
C LYS A 451 -3.43 -3.56 14.23
N LEU A 452 -3.77 -4.80 13.88
CA LEU A 452 -2.78 -5.76 13.36
C LEU A 452 -2.16 -5.27 12.04
N GLY A 453 -2.98 -4.76 11.11
CA GLY A 453 -2.49 -4.17 9.86
C GLY A 453 -1.58 -2.96 10.12
N ASP A 454 -1.97 -2.09 11.01
CA ASP A 454 -1.16 -0.92 11.40
C ASP A 454 0.20 -1.31 11.99
N ILE A 455 0.25 -2.35 12.84
CA ILE A 455 1.50 -2.91 13.36
C ILE A 455 2.38 -3.41 12.20
N GLY A 456 1.80 -4.12 11.24
CA GLY A 456 2.51 -4.60 10.06
C GLY A 456 3.15 -3.48 9.25
N VAL A 457 2.37 -2.44 8.93
CA VAL A 457 2.87 -1.22 8.25
C VAL A 457 4.01 -0.58 9.02
N GLY A 458 3.80 -0.37 10.33
CA GLY A 458 4.76 0.33 11.16
C GLY A 458 6.08 -0.43 11.30
N LEU A 459 6.04 -1.76 11.50
CA LEU A 459 7.26 -2.59 11.57
C LEU A 459 8.09 -2.49 10.30
N ASN A 460 7.45 -2.65 9.13
CA ASN A 460 8.14 -2.52 7.86
C ASN A 460 8.74 -1.12 7.68
N ALA A 461 7.93 -0.08 7.95
CA ALA A 461 8.36 1.30 7.73
C ALA A 461 9.47 1.72 8.70
N TRP A 462 9.41 1.37 10.00
CA TRP A 462 10.50 1.64 10.92
C TRP A 462 11.82 1.05 10.44
N LEU A 463 11.84 -0.24 10.13
CA LEU A 463 13.05 -0.93 9.70
C LEU A 463 13.55 -0.38 8.37
N ASN A 464 12.67 -0.16 7.41
CA ASN A 464 13.09 0.31 6.11
C ASN A 464 13.60 1.75 6.14
N ILE A 465 12.87 2.68 6.75
CA ILE A 465 13.23 4.10 6.82
C ILE A 465 14.59 4.29 7.51
N ILE A 466 14.80 3.64 8.66
CA ILE A 466 16.09 3.68 9.36
C ILE A 466 17.20 3.13 8.46
N GLY A 467 16.97 1.99 7.82
CA GLY A 467 17.94 1.39 6.91
C GLY A 467 18.27 2.27 5.70
N LEU A 468 17.29 2.94 5.11
CA LEU A 468 17.51 3.88 4.00
C LEU A 468 18.38 5.07 4.41
N VAL A 469 18.13 5.64 5.59
CA VAL A 469 18.94 6.73 6.14
C VAL A 469 20.38 6.27 6.37
N ILE A 470 20.58 5.09 6.96
CA ILE A 470 21.92 4.50 7.14
C ILE A 470 22.62 4.29 5.80
N ILE A 471 21.97 3.71 4.80
CA ILE A 471 22.53 3.53 3.44
C ILE A 471 22.96 4.87 2.86
N PHE A 472 22.13 5.89 2.99
CA PHE A 472 22.44 7.21 2.44
C PHE A 472 23.73 7.78 3.01
N PHE A 473 23.96 7.68 4.32
CA PHE A 473 25.14 8.24 4.98
C PHE A 473 26.40 7.36 4.88
N THR A 474 26.25 6.03 4.81
CA THR A 474 27.38 5.09 4.94
C THR A 474 27.79 4.44 3.63
N ALA A 475 26.87 4.27 2.67
CA ALA A 475 27.13 3.49 1.44
C ALA A 475 27.39 4.36 0.19
N GLY A 476 27.75 5.62 0.35
CA GLY A 476 28.14 6.48 -0.77
C GLY A 476 26.99 6.94 -1.67
N ARG A 477 25.74 6.95 -1.19
CA ARG A 477 24.54 7.49 -1.87
C ARG A 477 24.26 6.85 -3.24
N PRO A 478 24.10 5.52 -3.33
CA PRO A 478 23.98 4.83 -4.61
C PRO A 478 22.84 5.34 -5.48
N THR A 479 21.70 5.67 -4.89
CA THR A 479 20.52 6.20 -5.60
C THR A 479 20.74 7.57 -6.21
N ILE A 480 21.51 8.43 -5.53
CA ILE A 480 21.85 9.76 -6.06
C ILE A 480 22.86 9.66 -7.22
N ARG A 481 23.82 8.72 -7.11
CA ARG A 481 24.77 8.45 -8.21
C ARG A 481 24.04 7.91 -9.44
N ALA A 482 23.16 6.95 -9.24
CA ALA A 482 22.33 6.42 -10.32
C ALA A 482 21.43 7.52 -10.95
N LEU A 483 20.81 8.40 -10.13
CA LEU A 483 19.99 9.50 -10.66
C LEU A 483 20.81 10.46 -11.55
N ARG A 484 22.01 10.84 -11.10
CA ARG A 484 22.90 11.73 -11.87
C ARG A 484 23.35 11.10 -13.17
N ASP A 485 23.63 9.81 -13.17
CA ASP A 485 23.96 9.08 -14.36
C ASP A 485 22.81 9.02 -15.35
N TYR A 486 21.60 8.70 -14.88
CA TYR A 486 20.39 8.72 -15.68
C TYR A 486 20.11 10.09 -16.30
N GLU A 487 20.20 11.17 -15.51
CA GLU A 487 20.04 12.56 -15.97
C GLU A 487 21.11 12.97 -17.00
N ARG A 488 22.35 12.46 -16.86
CA ARG A 488 23.41 12.68 -17.85
C ARG A 488 23.04 12.02 -19.18
N GLN A 489 22.67 10.74 -19.17
CA GLN A 489 22.28 10.01 -20.36
C GLN A 489 21.04 10.61 -21.05
N GLN A 490 20.07 11.15 -20.29
CA GLN A 490 18.96 11.89 -20.84
C GLN A 490 19.39 13.16 -21.60
N LYS A 491 20.35 13.93 -21.04
CA LYS A 491 20.87 15.14 -21.71
C LYS A 491 21.66 14.82 -22.98
N GLU A 492 22.33 13.67 -23.01
CA GLU A 492 23.07 13.17 -24.14
C GLU A 492 22.13 12.54 -25.21
N ASN A 493 20.81 12.50 -24.97
CA ASN A 493 19.80 11.86 -25.81
C ASN A 493 20.13 10.40 -26.12
N ALA A 494 20.60 9.65 -25.11
CA ALA A 494 20.93 8.25 -25.28
C ALA A 494 19.72 7.45 -25.80
N ALA A 495 19.91 6.71 -26.89
CA ALA A 495 18.87 5.87 -27.47
C ALA A 495 18.51 4.68 -26.56
N VAL A 496 19.53 4.16 -25.86
CA VAL A 496 19.42 3.07 -24.87
C VAL A 496 20.15 3.49 -23.61
N TYR A 497 19.50 3.30 -22.47
CA TYR A 497 20.13 3.58 -21.18
C TYR A 497 20.99 2.40 -20.74
N THR A 498 22.13 2.72 -20.14
CA THR A 498 23.07 1.73 -19.59
C THR A 498 23.33 2.02 -18.13
N PHE A 499 23.69 1.00 -17.35
CA PHE A 499 24.02 1.17 -15.94
C PHE A 499 25.26 0.35 -15.56
N ASP A 500 26.38 1.04 -15.40
CA ASP A 500 27.63 0.45 -14.89
C ASP A 500 27.86 0.84 -13.43
N PRO A 501 27.56 -0.06 -12.46
CA PRO A 501 27.72 0.25 -11.05
C PRO A 501 29.18 0.50 -10.67
N GLN A 502 30.17 -0.14 -11.34
CA GLN A 502 31.59 0.02 -11.01
C GLN A 502 32.07 1.41 -11.40
N ALA A 503 31.73 1.88 -12.59
CA ALA A 503 32.04 3.24 -13.04
C ALA A 503 31.42 4.32 -12.12
N LEU A 504 30.28 4.01 -11.51
CA LEU A 504 29.60 4.90 -10.55
C LEU A 504 30.11 4.71 -9.10
N GLY A 505 31.06 3.80 -8.86
CA GLY A 505 31.55 3.49 -7.52
C GLY A 505 30.50 2.86 -6.60
N ILE A 506 29.49 2.19 -7.18
CA ILE A 506 28.46 1.42 -6.47
C ILE A 506 28.96 -0.01 -6.34
N LYS A 507 29.09 -0.50 -5.10
CA LYS A 507 29.65 -1.82 -4.82
C LYS A 507 28.56 -2.87 -4.68
N ASN A 508 28.90 -4.15 -4.99
CA ASN A 508 28.05 -5.33 -4.77
C ASN A 508 26.71 -5.34 -5.55
N ALA A 509 26.59 -4.56 -6.61
CA ALA A 509 25.47 -4.60 -7.55
C ALA A 509 25.65 -5.74 -8.57
N THR A 510 25.82 -6.97 -8.08
CA THR A 510 26.35 -8.13 -8.83
C THR A 510 25.57 -8.44 -10.10
N PHE A 511 24.23 -8.30 -10.10
CA PHE A 511 23.39 -8.49 -11.28
C PHE A 511 23.84 -7.56 -12.44
N TRP A 512 24.03 -6.30 -12.15
CA TRP A 512 24.43 -5.30 -13.15
C TRP A 512 25.91 -5.45 -13.55
N GLU A 513 26.78 -5.80 -12.60
CA GLU A 513 28.18 -6.09 -12.88
C GLU A 513 28.34 -7.28 -13.84
N GLU A 514 27.53 -8.33 -13.67
CA GLU A 514 27.48 -9.50 -14.56
C GLU A 514 26.94 -9.12 -15.94
N ARG A 515 25.92 -8.29 -16.02
CA ARG A 515 25.31 -7.80 -17.26
C ARG A 515 26.31 -6.98 -18.09
N VAL A 516 27.05 -6.07 -17.47
CA VAL A 516 28.12 -5.29 -18.12
C VAL A 516 29.21 -6.21 -18.67
N LYS A 517 29.69 -7.19 -17.87
CA LYS A 517 30.71 -8.17 -18.30
C LYS A 517 30.25 -9.04 -19.48
N ALA A 518 28.97 -9.38 -19.52
CA ALA A 518 28.38 -10.16 -20.63
C ALA A 518 28.19 -9.34 -21.91
N GLY A 519 28.51 -8.05 -21.90
CA GLY A 519 28.30 -7.16 -23.06
C GLY A 519 26.84 -6.94 -23.43
N GLN A 520 25.91 -7.27 -22.55
CA GLN A 520 24.46 -7.15 -22.78
C GLN A 520 23.95 -5.71 -22.64
N ASP A 521 24.82 -4.75 -22.33
CA ASP A 521 24.51 -3.32 -22.34
C ASP A 521 24.65 -2.68 -23.73
N LYS A 522 25.05 -3.46 -24.75
CA LYS A 522 25.01 -3.00 -26.14
C LYS A 522 23.62 -3.31 -26.69
N SER A 523 22.96 -2.28 -27.26
CA SER A 523 21.69 -2.40 -27.97
C SER A 523 21.61 -3.67 -28.84
N PRO A 524 20.46 -4.34 -28.92
CA PRO A 524 20.23 -5.25 -30.03
C PRO A 524 20.42 -4.45 -31.32
N SER A 525 21.42 -4.84 -32.10
CA SER A 525 21.70 -4.36 -33.45
C SER A 525 20.51 -4.64 -34.37
#